data_cda728cd9d5ce0331d3ad6ef149f4ef0
#
_entry.id   cda728cd9d5ce0331d3ad6ef149f4ef0
#
_cell.length_a   1.000
_cell.length_b   1.000
_cell.length_c   1.000
_cell.angle_alpha   90.00
_cell.angle_beta   90.00
_cell.angle_gamma   90.00
#
_symmetry.space_group_name_H-M   'P 1'
#
loop_
_entity.id
_entity.type
_entity.pdbx_description
1 polymer ?
#
loop_
_entity_poly.entity_id
_entity_poly.type
_entity_poly.pdbx_seq_one_letter_code
_entity_poly.pdbx_strand_id
1 'polypeptide(L)'
;MKIGIIVAMGGEFRLVEALLSGKKEQEIRGYRYVTGQLGEKEIVLTQCGIGKVCAAVGTVEMIRYFSPDYILNTGVAGGIDARLRVMDMVVGKEVVYHDVWCGTGNEMGQVQGMPARYKADSKLLSAALSVTSDIALCEGLICSGDRFITDRVALEGIKENFPEGLAVDMESGAISTGSILSPPFGNIVSPGPPKVHQG
;
A
#
# COMPACT_ATOMS: atom_id res chain seq x y z
N MET A 1 -4.51 -5.83 -20.44
CA MET A 1 -3.77 -5.78 -19.16
C MET A 1 -4.78 -5.50 -18.07
N LYS A 2 -4.83 -6.37 -17.07
CA LYS A 2 -5.76 -6.30 -15.93
C LYS A 2 -4.98 -5.86 -14.68
N ILE A 3 -5.48 -4.84 -14.00
CA ILE A 3 -4.86 -4.30 -12.79
C ILE A 3 -5.82 -4.46 -11.62
N GLY A 4 -5.37 -5.15 -10.58
CA GLY A 4 -6.04 -5.19 -9.29
C GLY A 4 -5.68 -3.94 -8.48
N ILE A 5 -6.67 -3.21 -8.00
CA ILE A 5 -6.47 -2.08 -7.08
C ILE A 5 -7.07 -2.45 -5.73
N ILE A 6 -6.24 -2.39 -4.71
CA ILE A 6 -6.64 -2.69 -3.33
C ILE A 6 -6.54 -1.40 -2.52
N VAL A 7 -7.59 -1.10 -1.79
CA VAL A 7 -7.67 0.04 -0.86
C VAL A 7 -8.18 -0.44 0.50
N ALA A 8 -7.82 0.25 1.57
CA ALA A 8 -8.22 -0.14 2.91
C ALA A 8 -9.61 0.41 3.31
N MET A 9 -9.95 1.61 2.86
CA MET A 9 -11.09 2.36 3.37
C MET A 9 -12.11 2.69 2.28
N GLY A 10 -13.39 2.81 2.69
CA GLY A 10 -14.48 3.15 1.78
C GLY A 10 -14.36 4.54 1.16
N GLY A 11 -13.64 5.49 1.80
CA GLY A 11 -13.35 6.79 1.21
C GLY A 11 -12.45 6.67 -0.02
N GLU A 12 -11.37 5.92 0.11
CA GLU A 12 -10.43 5.61 -0.97
C GLU A 12 -11.11 4.84 -2.11
N PHE A 13 -11.91 3.84 -1.73
CA PHE A 13 -12.68 3.04 -2.69
C PHE A 13 -13.55 3.91 -3.61
N ARG A 14 -14.32 4.84 -3.02
CA ARG A 14 -15.21 5.72 -3.79
C ARG A 14 -14.44 6.62 -4.77
N LEU A 15 -13.27 7.10 -4.37
CA LEU A 15 -12.44 7.96 -5.23
C LEU A 15 -11.92 7.19 -6.44
N VAL A 16 -11.42 5.98 -6.24
CA VAL A 16 -10.94 5.13 -7.36
C VAL A 16 -12.11 4.66 -8.22
N GLU A 17 -13.22 4.22 -7.59
CA GLU A 17 -14.42 3.79 -8.31
C GLU A 17 -14.97 4.88 -9.24
N ALA A 18 -14.90 6.14 -8.82
CA ALA A 18 -15.37 7.25 -9.63
C ALA A 18 -14.62 7.44 -10.96
N LEU A 19 -13.40 6.95 -11.04
CA LEU A 19 -12.57 7.01 -12.25
C LEU A 19 -12.91 5.94 -13.28
N LEU A 20 -13.67 4.91 -12.89
CA LEU A 20 -13.94 3.76 -13.75
C LEU A 20 -15.16 3.98 -14.64
N SER A 21 -15.04 3.55 -15.88
CA SER A 21 -16.14 3.45 -16.82
C SER A 21 -16.59 2.00 -17.00
N GLY A 22 -17.84 1.77 -17.48
CA GLY A 22 -18.35 0.43 -17.76
C GLY A 22 -18.39 -0.49 -16.53
N LYS A 23 -18.69 0.08 -15.37
CA LYS A 23 -18.62 -0.60 -14.08
C LYS A 23 -19.57 -1.79 -13.98
N LYS A 24 -19.08 -2.87 -13.38
CA LYS A 24 -19.88 -4.00 -12.92
C LYS A 24 -19.49 -4.32 -11.49
N GLU A 25 -20.48 -4.52 -10.66
CA GLU A 25 -20.28 -4.85 -9.24
C GLU A 25 -20.61 -6.32 -8.99
N GLN A 26 -19.85 -6.95 -8.11
CA GLN A 26 -20.12 -8.30 -7.62
C GLN A 26 -19.60 -8.45 -6.19
N GLU A 27 -20.22 -9.32 -5.43
CA GLU A 27 -19.77 -9.70 -4.10
C GLU A 27 -19.27 -11.15 -4.14
N ILE A 28 -18.06 -11.38 -3.65
CA ILE A 28 -17.46 -12.71 -3.55
C ILE A 28 -16.92 -12.85 -2.13
N ARG A 29 -17.45 -13.83 -1.40
CA ARG A 29 -17.03 -14.14 -0.02
C ARG A 29 -17.00 -12.94 0.93
N GLY A 30 -17.98 -12.05 0.79
CA GLY A 30 -18.10 -10.85 1.62
C GLY A 30 -17.21 -9.68 1.18
N TYR A 31 -16.42 -9.84 0.12
CA TYR A 31 -15.69 -8.73 -0.51
C TYR A 31 -16.48 -8.16 -1.67
N ARG A 32 -16.64 -6.84 -1.67
CA ARG A 32 -17.18 -6.09 -2.79
C ARG A 32 -16.10 -5.86 -3.83
N TYR A 33 -16.35 -6.28 -5.06
CA TYR A 33 -15.49 -6.01 -6.21
C TYR A 33 -16.22 -5.15 -7.22
N VAL A 34 -15.53 -4.14 -7.72
CA VAL A 34 -15.98 -3.36 -8.88
C VAL A 34 -14.98 -3.57 -10.01
N THR A 35 -15.45 -4.11 -11.11
CA THR A 35 -14.67 -4.19 -12.35
C THR A 35 -15.08 -3.05 -13.28
N GLY A 36 -14.14 -2.53 -14.07
CA GLY A 36 -14.39 -1.43 -15.00
C GLY A 36 -13.17 -1.17 -15.87
N GLN A 37 -13.24 -0.08 -16.62
CA GLN A 37 -12.15 0.37 -17.49
C GLN A 37 -11.60 1.72 -17.02
N LEU A 38 -10.28 1.85 -17.05
CA LEU A 38 -9.57 3.11 -16.92
C LEU A 38 -8.62 3.24 -18.11
N GLY A 39 -9.02 4.07 -19.09
CA GLY A 39 -8.39 4.07 -20.40
C GLY A 39 -8.50 2.68 -21.06
N GLU A 40 -7.37 2.13 -21.49
CA GLU A 40 -7.31 0.80 -22.12
C GLU A 40 -7.07 -0.34 -21.10
N LYS A 41 -7.09 -0.05 -19.80
CA LYS A 41 -6.80 -1.03 -18.75
C LYS A 41 -8.08 -1.54 -18.12
N GLU A 42 -8.18 -2.84 -17.96
CA GLU A 42 -9.20 -3.47 -17.14
C GLU A 42 -8.81 -3.33 -15.66
N ILE A 43 -9.70 -2.82 -14.85
CA ILE A 43 -9.48 -2.62 -13.41
C ILE A 43 -10.39 -3.53 -12.62
N VAL A 44 -9.82 -4.13 -11.58
CA VAL A 44 -10.56 -4.81 -10.51
C VAL A 44 -10.27 -4.08 -9.23
N LEU A 45 -11.25 -3.41 -8.67
CA LEU A 45 -11.15 -2.64 -7.43
C LEU A 45 -11.81 -3.40 -6.28
N THR A 46 -11.13 -3.47 -5.13
CA THR A 46 -11.71 -3.97 -3.88
C THR A 46 -11.26 -3.15 -2.68
N GLN A 47 -12.11 -3.15 -1.65
CA GLN A 47 -11.76 -2.69 -0.31
C GLN A 47 -11.44 -3.90 0.55
N CYS A 48 -10.19 -3.98 1.04
CA CYS A 48 -9.78 -5.10 1.88
C CYS A 48 -10.12 -4.92 3.37
N GLY A 49 -10.26 -3.69 3.84
CA GLY A 49 -10.29 -3.33 5.26
C GLY A 49 -8.89 -3.00 5.79
N ILE A 50 -8.83 -2.57 7.05
CA ILE A 50 -7.61 -2.05 7.68
C ILE A 50 -6.80 -3.20 8.30
N GLY A 51 -5.47 -3.10 8.16
CA GLY A 51 -4.50 -3.96 8.83
C GLY A 51 -4.05 -5.16 8.02
N LYS A 52 -2.94 -5.78 8.47
CA LYS A 52 -2.22 -6.83 7.76
C LYS A 52 -3.08 -8.04 7.38
N VAL A 53 -3.93 -8.50 8.31
CA VAL A 53 -4.77 -9.69 8.08
C VAL A 53 -5.81 -9.42 7.00
N CYS A 54 -6.53 -8.30 7.08
CA CYS A 54 -7.53 -7.92 6.08
C CYS A 54 -6.89 -7.73 4.70
N ALA A 55 -5.75 -7.04 4.66
CA ALA A 55 -5.01 -6.80 3.45
C ALA A 55 -4.49 -8.10 2.80
N ALA A 56 -3.94 -9.03 3.59
CA ALA A 56 -3.47 -10.32 3.09
C ALA A 56 -4.61 -11.15 2.50
N VAL A 57 -5.73 -11.28 3.24
CA VAL A 57 -6.89 -12.06 2.77
C VAL A 57 -7.49 -11.44 1.51
N GLY A 58 -7.71 -10.11 1.50
CA GLY A 58 -8.24 -9.40 0.33
C GLY A 58 -7.35 -9.55 -0.90
N THR A 59 -6.02 -9.52 -0.71
CA THR A 59 -5.05 -9.73 -1.79
C THR A 59 -5.14 -11.14 -2.36
N VAL A 60 -5.14 -12.16 -1.52
CA VAL A 60 -5.24 -13.56 -1.94
C VAL A 60 -6.56 -13.84 -2.68
N GLU A 61 -7.69 -13.33 -2.18
CA GLU A 61 -8.98 -13.49 -2.84
C GLU A 61 -9.01 -12.77 -4.21
N MET A 62 -8.45 -11.56 -4.31
CA MET A 62 -8.35 -10.85 -5.59
C MET A 62 -7.52 -11.64 -6.61
N ILE A 63 -6.35 -12.14 -6.21
CA ILE A 63 -5.48 -12.93 -7.07
C ILE A 63 -6.21 -14.18 -7.55
N ARG A 64 -6.86 -14.87 -6.63
CA ARG A 64 -7.53 -16.15 -6.88
C ARG A 64 -8.69 -16.05 -7.87
N TYR A 65 -9.50 -14.99 -7.76
CA TYR A 65 -10.70 -14.85 -8.58
C TYR A 65 -10.50 -14.09 -9.88
N PHE A 66 -9.56 -13.15 -9.89
CA PHE A 66 -9.41 -12.24 -11.02
C PHE A 66 -8.10 -12.40 -11.79
N SER A 67 -7.08 -13.03 -11.18
CA SER A 67 -5.76 -13.22 -11.79
C SER A 67 -5.24 -11.94 -12.47
N PRO A 68 -5.11 -10.81 -11.74
CA PRO A 68 -4.63 -9.57 -12.33
C PRO A 68 -3.16 -9.69 -12.75
N ASP A 69 -2.78 -8.94 -13.80
CA ASP A 69 -1.39 -8.85 -14.24
C ASP A 69 -0.51 -8.07 -13.26
N TYR A 70 -1.12 -7.10 -12.55
CA TYR A 70 -0.47 -6.27 -11.52
C TYR A 70 -1.43 -6.00 -10.38
N ILE A 71 -0.87 -5.76 -9.18
CA ILE A 71 -1.61 -5.27 -8.03
C ILE A 71 -1.07 -3.89 -7.63
N LEU A 72 -1.97 -2.94 -7.46
CA LEU A 72 -1.68 -1.62 -6.89
C LEU A 72 -2.38 -1.49 -5.55
N ASN A 73 -1.62 -1.12 -4.54
CA ASN A 73 -2.16 -0.59 -3.28
C ASN A 73 -2.12 0.93 -3.35
N THR A 74 -3.21 1.59 -2.99
CA THR A 74 -3.27 3.05 -2.91
C THR A 74 -4.15 3.48 -1.76
N GLY A 75 -3.78 4.56 -1.10
CA GLY A 75 -4.53 5.06 0.04
C GLY A 75 -3.82 6.18 0.79
N VAL A 76 -4.30 6.43 2.00
CA VAL A 76 -3.72 7.43 2.91
C VAL A 76 -2.69 6.76 3.82
N ALA A 77 -1.57 7.43 4.06
CA ALA A 77 -0.51 6.98 4.97
C ALA A 77 -0.10 8.10 5.93
N GLY A 78 0.61 7.74 6.99
CA GLY A 78 1.28 8.71 7.86
C GLY A 78 2.64 9.11 7.27
N GLY A 79 2.86 10.39 6.99
CA GLY A 79 4.20 10.89 6.64
C GLY A 79 5.11 10.90 7.88
N ILE A 80 6.29 10.27 7.79
CA ILE A 80 7.25 10.17 8.90
C ILE A 80 8.60 10.85 8.60
N ASP A 81 8.74 11.41 7.41
CA ASP A 81 9.95 12.14 7.00
C ASP A 81 9.64 13.63 6.91
N ALA A 82 10.54 14.46 7.45
CA ALA A 82 10.38 15.91 7.49
C ALA A 82 10.34 16.58 6.10
N ARG A 83 10.75 15.88 5.06
CA ARG A 83 10.69 16.38 3.67
C ARG A 83 9.29 16.35 3.09
N LEU A 84 8.39 15.53 3.66
CA LEU A 84 7.03 15.36 3.17
C LEU A 84 6.10 16.42 3.73
N ARG A 85 5.22 16.90 2.89
CA ARG A 85 4.09 17.77 3.24
C ARG A 85 2.80 16.98 3.14
N VAL A 86 1.77 17.47 3.82
CA VAL A 86 0.41 16.96 3.62
C VAL A 86 0.03 17.08 2.14
N MET A 87 -0.54 16.04 1.57
CA MET A 87 -0.92 15.89 0.16
C MET A 87 0.23 15.55 -0.81
N ASP A 88 1.49 15.50 -0.38
CA ASP A 88 2.51 14.88 -1.22
C ASP A 88 2.17 13.41 -1.50
N MET A 89 2.79 12.78 -2.48
CA MET A 89 2.60 11.37 -2.78
C MET A 89 3.91 10.60 -2.58
N VAL A 90 3.82 9.48 -1.88
CA VAL A 90 4.94 8.54 -1.74
C VAL A 90 4.70 7.36 -2.66
N VAL A 91 5.61 7.17 -3.60
CA VAL A 91 5.68 5.99 -4.45
C VAL A 91 6.63 5.00 -3.76
N GLY A 92 6.06 3.91 -3.27
CA GLY A 92 6.81 2.90 -2.53
C GLY A 92 7.77 2.13 -3.43
N LYS A 93 9.06 2.44 -3.35
CA LYS A 93 10.12 1.65 -3.98
C LYS A 93 10.31 0.32 -3.27
N GLU A 94 10.26 0.37 -1.95
CA GLU A 94 10.37 -0.77 -1.07
C GLU A 94 9.34 -0.65 0.07
N VAL A 95 8.97 -1.81 0.61
CA VAL A 95 8.13 -1.90 1.80
C VAL A 95 8.85 -2.77 2.83
N VAL A 96 8.76 -2.40 4.12
CA VAL A 96 9.27 -3.16 5.25
C VAL A 96 8.21 -3.22 6.35
N TYR A 97 8.19 -4.30 7.13
CA TYR A 97 7.41 -4.30 8.37
C TYR A 97 8.16 -3.56 9.47
N HIS A 98 7.53 -2.55 10.07
CA HIS A 98 8.16 -1.84 11.20
C HIS A 98 7.88 -2.49 12.56
N ASP A 99 6.99 -3.46 12.63
CA ASP A 99 6.48 -4.11 13.83
C ASP A 99 6.82 -5.60 13.92
N VAL A 100 7.76 -6.09 13.10
CA VAL A 100 8.16 -7.50 13.06
C VAL A 100 9.60 -7.65 13.55
N TRP A 101 9.79 -8.59 14.47
CA TRP A 101 11.11 -9.06 14.91
C TRP A 101 11.09 -10.57 15.12
N CYS A 102 11.85 -11.31 14.34
CA CYS A 102 11.94 -12.78 14.40
C CYS A 102 13.21 -13.29 15.05
N GLY A 103 13.88 -12.46 15.88
CA GLY A 103 15.06 -12.87 16.64
C GLY A 103 16.38 -12.76 15.88
N THR A 104 17.44 -13.19 16.55
CA THR A 104 18.81 -13.13 16.03
C THR A 104 18.94 -13.91 14.71
N GLY A 105 19.64 -13.32 13.75
CA GLY A 105 19.82 -13.89 12.40
C GLY A 105 18.81 -13.37 11.38
N ASN A 106 17.83 -12.56 11.81
CA ASN A 106 16.92 -11.83 10.93
C ASN A 106 17.15 -10.33 11.06
N GLU A 107 16.88 -9.58 9.99
CA GLU A 107 16.88 -8.11 10.04
C GLU A 107 15.61 -7.61 10.75
N MET A 108 15.66 -6.39 11.30
CA MET A 108 14.45 -5.73 11.79
C MET A 108 13.45 -5.55 10.64
N GLY A 109 12.20 -5.93 10.87
CA GLY A 109 11.14 -5.95 9.84
C GLY A 109 11.08 -7.23 9.01
N GLN A 110 12.01 -8.16 9.19
CA GLN A 110 12.03 -9.42 8.45
C GLN A 110 11.20 -10.50 9.16
N VAL A 111 10.23 -11.05 8.43
CA VAL A 111 9.62 -12.34 8.79
C VAL A 111 10.59 -13.44 8.40
N GLN A 112 10.89 -14.37 9.32
CA GLN A 112 11.83 -15.46 9.06
C GLN A 112 11.47 -16.26 7.80
N GLY A 113 12.44 -16.44 6.92
CA GLY A 113 12.26 -17.12 5.64
C GLY A 113 11.65 -16.25 4.53
N MET A 114 11.34 -15.00 4.83
CA MET A 114 10.84 -14.02 3.85
C MET A 114 11.90 -12.95 3.56
N PRO A 115 11.78 -12.20 2.45
CA PRO A 115 12.64 -11.05 2.20
C PRO A 115 12.56 -10.04 3.35
N ALA A 116 13.69 -9.42 3.69
CA ALA A 116 13.72 -8.33 4.67
C ALA A 116 12.94 -7.10 4.17
N ARG A 117 12.96 -6.88 2.85
CA ARG A 117 12.22 -5.78 2.18
C ARG A 117 11.56 -6.30 0.91
N TYR A 118 10.37 -5.79 0.64
CA TYR A 118 9.58 -6.10 -0.54
C TYR A 118 9.76 -5.00 -1.57
N LYS A 119 10.35 -5.33 -2.71
CA LYS A 119 10.61 -4.36 -3.79
C LYS A 119 9.40 -4.24 -4.70
N ALA A 120 9.03 -3.02 -5.04
CA ALA A 120 8.03 -2.76 -6.06
C ALA A 120 8.51 -3.21 -7.44
N ASP A 121 7.56 -3.57 -8.30
CA ASP A 121 7.86 -3.83 -9.72
C ASP A 121 8.43 -2.59 -10.39
N SER A 122 9.55 -2.75 -11.10
CA SER A 122 10.27 -1.63 -11.71
C SER A 122 9.48 -0.90 -12.80
N LYS A 123 8.59 -1.60 -13.50
CA LYS A 123 7.73 -0.98 -14.53
C LYS A 123 6.65 -0.13 -13.91
N LEU A 124 6.03 -0.64 -12.81
CA LEU A 124 5.04 0.13 -12.06
C LEU A 124 5.68 1.37 -11.41
N LEU A 125 6.85 1.19 -10.81
CA LEU A 125 7.60 2.28 -10.19
C LEU A 125 7.95 3.36 -11.22
N SER A 126 8.52 2.97 -12.36
CA SER A 126 8.87 3.90 -13.44
C SER A 126 7.64 4.60 -14.01
N ALA A 127 6.53 3.88 -14.18
CA ALA A 127 5.29 4.47 -14.68
C ALA A 127 4.74 5.53 -13.70
N ALA A 128 4.74 5.23 -12.39
CA ALA A 128 4.29 6.16 -11.37
C ALA A 128 5.16 7.43 -11.33
N LEU A 129 6.48 7.28 -11.38
CA LEU A 129 7.42 8.40 -11.34
C LEU A 129 7.45 9.24 -12.63
N SER A 130 6.95 8.69 -13.75
CA SER A 130 6.83 9.43 -15.01
C SER A 130 5.62 10.36 -15.08
N VAL A 131 4.73 10.29 -14.10
CA VAL A 131 3.53 11.14 -14.06
C VAL A 131 3.93 12.59 -13.78
N THR A 132 3.57 13.49 -14.69
CA THR A 132 3.70 14.93 -14.45
C THR A 132 2.52 15.39 -13.60
N SER A 133 2.79 15.97 -12.44
CA SER A 133 1.78 16.42 -11.48
C SER A 133 2.28 17.66 -10.75
N ASP A 134 1.34 18.54 -10.35
CA ASP A 134 1.62 19.64 -9.44
C ASP A 134 1.83 19.15 -7.99
N ILE A 135 1.51 17.89 -7.70
CA ILE A 135 1.74 17.25 -6.41
C ILE A 135 3.14 16.61 -6.42
N ALA A 136 3.91 16.86 -5.36
CA ALA A 136 5.24 16.28 -5.22
C ALA A 136 5.15 14.74 -5.12
N LEU A 137 5.93 14.05 -5.96
CA LEU A 137 6.09 12.61 -5.96
C LEU A 137 7.43 12.26 -5.31
N CYS A 138 7.40 11.53 -4.21
CA CYS A 138 8.59 11.09 -3.48
C CYS A 138 8.73 9.56 -3.59
N GLU A 139 9.83 9.09 -4.17
CA GLU A 139 10.16 7.66 -4.18
C GLU A 139 10.82 7.27 -2.86
N GLY A 140 10.42 6.16 -2.23
CA GLY A 140 11.10 5.69 -1.04
C GLY A 140 10.50 4.49 -0.32
N LEU A 141 10.94 4.32 0.94
CA LEU A 141 10.55 3.21 1.79
C LEU A 141 9.21 3.51 2.50
N ILE A 142 8.29 2.56 2.44
CA ILE A 142 7.07 2.53 3.24
C ILE A 142 7.27 1.54 4.39
N CYS A 143 7.02 2.00 5.62
CA CYS A 143 7.09 1.18 6.83
C CYS A 143 5.68 0.73 7.22
N SER A 144 5.37 -0.54 7.02
CA SER A 144 4.04 -1.12 7.21
C SER A 144 3.92 -1.86 8.54
N GLY A 145 2.75 -1.80 9.20
CA GLY A 145 2.53 -2.53 10.46
C GLY A 145 1.14 -2.34 11.04
N ASP A 146 0.69 -3.25 11.91
CA ASP A 146 -0.66 -3.24 12.50
C ASP A 146 -0.80 -2.22 13.64
N ARG A 147 -0.26 -1.02 13.44
CA ARG A 147 -0.35 0.05 14.42
C ARG A 147 -0.63 1.39 13.76
N PHE A 148 -1.69 2.05 14.19
CA PHE A 148 -1.97 3.42 13.79
C PHE A 148 -1.04 4.37 14.56
N ILE A 149 -0.06 4.95 13.86
CA ILE A 149 0.99 5.78 14.47
C ILE A 149 0.48 7.22 14.62
N THR A 150 0.29 7.64 15.86
CA THR A 150 -0.21 8.98 16.21
C THR A 150 0.69 9.71 17.21
N ASP A 151 1.62 9.01 17.84
CA ASP A 151 2.51 9.56 18.84
C ASP A 151 3.96 9.66 18.34
N ARG A 152 4.66 10.65 18.86
CA ARG A 152 6.03 10.98 18.44
C ARG A 152 7.02 9.87 18.82
N VAL A 153 6.84 9.21 19.96
CA VAL A 153 7.77 8.18 20.44
C VAL A 153 7.75 6.97 19.51
N ALA A 154 6.53 6.54 19.10
CA ALA A 154 6.40 5.45 18.13
C ALA A 154 7.01 5.81 16.78
N LEU A 155 6.83 7.05 16.32
CA LEU A 155 7.42 7.55 15.08
C LEU A 155 8.94 7.55 15.16
N GLU A 156 9.53 8.09 16.24
CA GLU A 156 10.98 8.12 16.48
C GLU A 156 11.55 6.69 16.51
N GLY A 157 10.89 5.76 17.17
CA GLY A 157 11.31 4.34 17.20
C GLY A 157 11.29 3.68 15.81
N ILE A 158 10.34 4.05 14.94
CA ILE A 158 10.36 3.58 13.54
C ILE A 158 11.54 4.20 12.79
N LYS A 159 11.77 5.51 12.95
CA LYS A 159 12.89 6.21 12.29
C LYS A 159 14.28 5.75 12.78
N GLU A 160 14.41 5.30 14.03
CA GLU A 160 15.64 4.71 14.54
C GLU A 160 16.00 3.40 13.80
N ASN A 161 15.00 2.57 13.51
CA ASN A 161 15.20 1.31 12.79
C ASN A 161 15.24 1.50 11.26
N PHE A 162 14.51 2.49 10.75
CA PHE A 162 14.36 2.78 9.32
C PHE A 162 14.53 4.27 9.03
N PRO A 163 15.78 4.80 9.13
CA PRO A 163 16.05 6.24 8.95
C PRO A 163 15.57 6.80 7.61
N GLU A 164 15.59 5.98 6.56
CA GLU A 164 15.15 6.33 5.20
C GLU A 164 13.63 6.22 4.99
N GLY A 165 12.87 5.70 5.98
CA GLY A 165 11.42 5.56 5.89
C GLY A 165 10.73 6.88 5.60
N LEU A 166 9.84 6.92 4.61
CA LEU A 166 9.08 8.10 4.22
C LEU A 166 7.68 8.12 4.81
N ALA A 167 7.01 7.00 4.78
CA ALA A 167 5.62 6.90 5.21
C ALA A 167 5.37 5.63 6.01
N VAL A 168 4.29 5.63 6.80
CA VAL A 168 3.78 4.45 7.51
C VAL A 168 2.36 4.16 7.05
N ASP A 169 2.07 2.87 6.87
CA ASP A 169 0.74 2.36 6.59
C ASP A 169 0.46 1.04 7.35
N MET A 170 -0.70 0.45 7.11
CA MET A 170 -1.09 -0.79 7.79
C MET A 170 -1.33 -1.96 6.83
N GLU A 171 -1.15 -1.79 5.53
CA GLU A 171 -1.57 -2.76 4.51
C GLU A 171 -0.46 -3.18 3.56
N SER A 172 0.41 -2.25 3.12
CA SER A 172 1.33 -2.48 2.01
C SER A 172 2.27 -3.66 2.23
N GLY A 173 2.72 -3.89 3.45
CA GLY A 173 3.54 -5.06 3.80
C GLY A 173 2.84 -6.37 3.54
N ALA A 174 1.57 -6.48 3.96
CA ALA A 174 0.77 -7.69 3.80
C ALA A 174 0.36 -7.93 2.34
N ILE A 175 0.02 -6.86 1.59
CA ILE A 175 -0.26 -6.94 0.15
C ILE A 175 1.01 -7.40 -0.60
N SER A 176 2.16 -6.83 -0.26
CA SER A 176 3.44 -7.23 -0.85
C SER A 176 3.79 -8.69 -0.55
N THR A 177 3.56 -9.15 0.69
CA THR A 177 3.75 -10.54 1.09
C THR A 177 2.82 -11.48 0.31
N GLY A 178 1.54 -11.14 0.19
CA GLY A 178 0.57 -11.89 -0.60
C GLY A 178 0.95 -11.97 -2.08
N SER A 179 1.60 -10.97 -2.61
CA SER A 179 2.04 -10.88 -4.00
C SER A 179 3.34 -11.64 -4.29
N ILE A 180 4.08 -12.15 -3.29
CA ILE A 180 5.26 -13.01 -3.54
C ILE A 180 4.89 -14.28 -4.32
N LEU A 181 3.67 -14.77 -4.12
CA LEU A 181 3.16 -15.97 -4.79
C LEU A 181 2.43 -15.66 -6.11
N SER A 182 2.45 -14.42 -6.59
CA SER A 182 1.56 -13.90 -7.62
C SER A 182 2.03 -12.54 -8.19
N PRO A 183 1.22 -11.86 -9.00
CA PRO A 183 1.68 -10.83 -9.91
C PRO A 183 2.48 -9.69 -9.26
N PRO A 184 3.30 -8.99 -10.06
CA PRO A 184 4.04 -7.80 -9.63
C PRO A 184 3.14 -6.76 -8.95
N PHE A 185 3.63 -6.12 -7.91
CA PHE A 185 2.89 -5.13 -7.11
C PHE A 185 3.54 -3.75 -7.11
N GLY A 186 2.75 -2.74 -6.77
CA GLY A 186 3.21 -1.38 -6.50
C GLY A 186 2.37 -0.72 -5.42
N ASN A 187 2.97 0.23 -4.70
CA ASN A 187 2.32 0.98 -3.63
C ASN A 187 2.45 2.47 -3.90
N ILE A 188 1.33 3.19 -3.86
CA ILE A 188 1.27 4.65 -3.95
C ILE A 188 0.39 5.14 -2.81
N VAL A 189 0.98 5.87 -1.88
CA VAL A 189 0.27 6.39 -0.71
C VAL A 189 0.46 7.89 -0.58
N SER A 190 -0.55 8.58 -0.05
CA SER A 190 -0.49 10.01 0.23
C SER A 190 -0.46 10.26 1.74
N PRO A 191 0.55 10.97 2.27
CA PRO A 191 0.54 11.41 3.65
C PRO A 191 -0.69 12.26 3.94
N GLY A 192 -1.57 11.73 4.79
CA GLY A 192 -2.64 12.51 5.39
C GLY A 192 -2.10 13.45 6.48
N PRO A 193 -2.91 14.40 6.96
CA PRO A 193 -2.51 15.26 8.07
C PRO A 193 -2.24 14.38 9.30
N PRO A 194 -1.12 14.60 10.01
CA PRO A 194 -0.91 13.96 11.29
C PRO A 194 -2.09 14.35 12.20
N LYS A 195 -2.86 13.38 12.63
CA LYS A 195 -3.86 13.61 13.67
C LYS A 195 -3.12 13.75 15.00
N VAL A 196 -2.56 14.93 15.23
CA VAL A 196 -2.08 15.29 16.56
C VAL A 196 -3.32 15.48 17.42
N HIS A 197 -3.63 14.52 18.28
CA HIS A 197 -4.54 14.78 19.37
C HIS A 197 -3.87 15.84 20.25
N GLN A 198 -4.39 17.05 20.20
CA GLN A 198 -4.14 18.04 21.24
C GLN A 198 -4.78 17.47 22.51
N GLY A 199 -3.94 16.88 23.40
CA GLY A 199 -4.31 16.54 24.75
C GLY A 199 -4.33 17.77 25.63
#